data_b0a1dc2a474ec58b3918c818d6dd9942
#
_entry.id   b0a1dc2a474ec58b3918c818d6dd9942
#
_cell.length_a   1.000
_cell.length_b   1.000
_cell.length_c   1.000
_cell.angle_alpha   90.00
_cell.angle_beta   90.00
_cell.angle_gamma   90.00
#
_symmetry.space_group_name_H-M   'P 1'
#
loop_
_entity.id
_entity.type
_entity.pdbx_description
1 polymer ?
#
loop_
_entity_poly.entity_id
_entity_poly.type
_entity_poly.pdbx_seq_one_letter_code
_entity_poly.pdbx_strand_id
1 'polypeptide(L)'
;MLMNYSTLFKDNAKVAQVGIIGANGGFGYSFLAQVPRMQDSLSLRVICDLDMDVSRKLLESLKYDSSRFHPCRNQRDIEQALKTDDPIIILEDGTLLPFCKIDVLVEATGSPEVSSVMAQACLKQGIHVCMVSKEADCVSGPYLYNLAKQHNCVYAIAAGDQPANLIQLLSWVKMLGLEIIACGKSSEYDFVYDLETGVFEFQGQTAVLPDLADHWHLDGMQTLKQRSRILSDFPQFAVPDYCEMNVVSNATGLKPSCDRFHYPVCRVEELADIYIPVEDGGVLTKTGVVDVFNNLRRPDEASFAGGVFVIVRCHDEKVWSLLRAKGHVVSRNGKYACMYLPYHFMGVEAPLSVVNAFRLGLSTYDACTHQAIMLATAERDFKQGERMDLRGHHRLLDDVHVQLLSAQDAPVDAAPYYLIAGRTLTKDVRKGQTITIDMLDLDGSELERMYREGKNA
;
A
#
# COMPACT_ATOMS: atom_id res chain seq x y z
N MET A 1 -14.07 14.20 -5.09
CA MET A 1 -12.72 13.90 -5.50
C MET A 1 -12.62 13.19 -6.85
N LEU A 2 -13.70 12.67 -7.36
CA LEU A 2 -13.72 12.04 -8.69
C LEU A 2 -13.58 13.11 -9.77
N MET A 3 -12.59 12.96 -10.64
CA MET A 3 -12.41 13.76 -11.84
C MET A 3 -13.38 13.28 -12.93
N ASN A 4 -13.73 14.14 -13.86
CA ASN A 4 -14.44 13.69 -15.05
C ASN A 4 -13.44 13.05 -16.02
N TYR A 5 -13.21 11.76 -15.87
CA TYR A 5 -12.25 11.00 -16.69
C TYR A 5 -12.59 11.05 -18.19
N SER A 6 -13.88 11.09 -18.55
CA SER A 6 -14.28 11.22 -19.95
C SER A 6 -13.79 12.52 -20.59
N THR A 7 -13.78 13.62 -19.83
CA THR A 7 -13.23 14.90 -20.31
C THR A 7 -11.71 14.88 -20.29
N LEU A 8 -11.11 14.29 -19.24
CA LEU A 8 -9.65 14.23 -19.06
C LEU A 8 -8.96 13.46 -20.20
N PHE A 9 -9.58 12.38 -20.69
CA PHE A 9 -9.01 11.52 -21.73
C PHE A 9 -9.56 11.78 -23.14
N LYS A 10 -10.42 12.80 -23.33
CA LYS A 10 -11.14 13.06 -24.59
C LYS A 10 -10.22 13.19 -25.80
N ASP A 11 -9.11 13.89 -25.66
CA ASP A 11 -8.20 14.21 -26.76
C ASP A 11 -7.02 13.22 -26.89
N ASN A 12 -6.99 12.15 -26.11
CA ASN A 12 -5.94 11.15 -26.13
C ASN A 12 -6.52 9.72 -26.09
N ALA A 13 -6.89 9.23 -27.26
CA ALA A 13 -7.52 7.90 -27.44
C ALA A 13 -6.50 6.76 -27.66
N LYS A 14 -5.20 6.96 -27.36
CA LYS A 14 -4.21 5.90 -27.52
C LYS A 14 -4.48 4.75 -26.56
N VAL A 15 -4.36 3.50 -27.04
CA VAL A 15 -4.48 2.28 -26.25
C VAL A 15 -3.11 1.88 -25.72
N ALA A 16 -2.96 1.78 -24.40
CA ALA A 16 -1.73 1.36 -23.76
C ALA A 16 -1.52 -0.15 -23.90
N GLN A 17 -0.32 -0.57 -24.33
CA GLN A 17 0.10 -1.96 -24.28
C GLN A 17 0.61 -2.27 -22.89
N VAL A 18 -0.12 -3.06 -22.12
CA VAL A 18 0.20 -3.32 -20.72
C VAL A 18 0.79 -4.70 -20.51
N GLY A 19 1.81 -4.76 -19.67
CA GLY A 19 2.36 -6.00 -19.12
C GLY A 19 2.06 -6.11 -17.63
N ILE A 20 1.93 -7.34 -17.15
CA ILE A 20 1.84 -7.64 -15.72
C ILE A 20 2.82 -8.74 -15.33
N ILE A 21 3.50 -8.55 -14.19
CA ILE A 21 4.29 -9.59 -13.51
C ILE A 21 3.73 -9.85 -12.12
N GLY A 22 3.70 -11.14 -11.69
CA GLY A 22 2.99 -11.58 -10.50
C GLY A 22 1.49 -11.75 -10.75
N ALA A 23 1.15 -12.24 -11.92
CA ALA A 23 -0.20 -12.25 -12.46
C ALA A 23 -1.13 -13.28 -11.81
N ASN A 24 -0.58 -14.38 -11.25
CA ASN A 24 -1.36 -15.49 -10.71
C ASN A 24 -1.88 -15.24 -9.29
N GLY A 25 -1.53 -14.10 -8.68
CA GLY A 25 -2.04 -13.66 -7.38
C GLY A 25 -3.43 -13.01 -7.46
N GLY A 26 -4.04 -12.73 -6.31
CA GLY A 26 -5.37 -12.14 -6.22
C GLY A 26 -5.47 -10.76 -6.88
N PHE A 27 -4.43 -9.93 -6.74
CA PHE A 27 -4.36 -8.63 -7.42
C PHE A 27 -4.29 -8.81 -8.94
N GLY A 28 -3.41 -9.70 -9.42
CA GLY A 28 -3.25 -9.98 -10.85
C GLY A 28 -4.54 -10.47 -11.47
N TYR A 29 -5.26 -11.38 -10.79
CA TYR A 29 -6.58 -11.83 -11.22
C TYR A 29 -7.56 -10.67 -11.41
N SER A 30 -7.67 -9.79 -10.39
CA SER A 30 -8.61 -8.65 -10.42
C SER A 30 -8.26 -7.66 -11.53
N PHE A 31 -6.97 -7.37 -11.71
CA PHE A 31 -6.48 -6.52 -12.80
C PHE A 31 -6.80 -7.12 -14.18
N LEU A 32 -6.46 -8.40 -14.41
CA LEU A 32 -6.70 -9.08 -15.67
C LEU A 32 -8.18 -9.21 -16.00
N ALA A 33 -9.05 -9.41 -15.00
CA ALA A 33 -10.50 -9.41 -15.18
C ALA A 33 -11.05 -8.03 -15.59
N GLN A 34 -10.36 -6.94 -15.23
CA GLN A 34 -10.77 -5.57 -15.55
C GLN A 34 -10.30 -5.10 -16.93
N VAL A 35 -9.13 -5.54 -17.42
CA VAL A 35 -8.56 -5.11 -18.71
C VAL A 35 -9.54 -5.21 -19.88
N PRO A 36 -10.27 -6.33 -20.11
CA PRO A 36 -11.22 -6.44 -21.24
C PRO A 36 -12.39 -5.43 -21.19
N ARG A 37 -12.68 -4.86 -20.01
CA ARG A 37 -13.72 -3.84 -19.84
C ARG A 37 -13.24 -2.47 -20.23
N MET A 38 -11.94 -2.29 -20.45
CA MET A 38 -11.28 -1.03 -20.78
C MET A 38 -10.51 -1.10 -22.10
N GLN A 39 -10.95 -1.95 -23.03
CA GLN A 39 -10.28 -2.20 -24.33
C GLN A 39 -10.04 -0.97 -25.19
N ASP A 40 -10.83 0.11 -25.01
CA ASP A 40 -10.60 1.40 -25.66
C ASP A 40 -9.42 2.18 -25.07
N SER A 41 -8.85 1.69 -23.97
CA SER A 41 -7.76 2.35 -23.25
C SER A 41 -6.55 1.44 -22.99
N LEU A 42 -6.76 0.13 -22.88
CA LEU A 42 -5.75 -0.86 -22.52
C LEU A 42 -5.83 -2.09 -23.42
N SER A 43 -4.67 -2.64 -23.80
CA SER A 43 -4.55 -3.98 -24.39
C SER A 43 -3.49 -4.76 -23.61
N LEU A 44 -3.83 -6.01 -23.21
CA LEU A 44 -2.88 -6.91 -22.56
C LEU A 44 -1.87 -7.40 -23.60
N ARG A 45 -0.58 -7.09 -23.40
CA ARG A 45 0.53 -7.51 -24.26
C ARG A 45 1.33 -8.66 -23.66
N VAL A 46 1.55 -8.67 -22.34
CA VAL A 46 2.34 -9.71 -21.70
C VAL A 46 1.82 -10.03 -20.30
N ILE A 47 1.86 -11.30 -19.98
CA ILE A 47 1.66 -11.84 -18.63
C ILE A 47 2.92 -12.62 -18.23
N CYS A 48 3.43 -12.35 -17.04
CA CYS A 48 4.63 -13.01 -16.52
C CYS A 48 4.37 -13.54 -15.11
N ASP A 49 4.64 -14.81 -14.88
CA ASP A 49 4.60 -15.43 -13.55
C ASP A 49 5.45 -16.73 -13.58
N LEU A 50 5.66 -17.35 -12.43
CA LEU A 50 6.54 -18.50 -12.23
C LEU A 50 6.07 -19.78 -12.99
N ASP A 51 4.83 -19.82 -13.47
CA ASP A 51 4.24 -20.96 -14.17
C ASP A 51 3.37 -20.49 -15.35
N MET A 52 3.85 -20.72 -16.57
CA MET A 52 3.15 -20.35 -17.81
C MET A 52 1.84 -21.13 -18.01
N ASP A 53 1.74 -22.37 -17.53
CA ASP A 53 0.51 -23.15 -17.67
C ASP A 53 -0.60 -22.65 -16.75
N VAL A 54 -0.25 -22.20 -15.52
CA VAL A 54 -1.17 -21.55 -14.61
C VAL A 54 -1.61 -20.21 -15.21
N SER A 55 -0.69 -19.40 -15.73
CA SER A 55 -0.99 -18.13 -16.38
C SER A 55 -1.90 -18.30 -17.59
N ARG A 56 -1.68 -19.30 -18.41
CA ARG A 56 -2.54 -19.64 -19.56
C ARG A 56 -3.96 -20.00 -19.11
N LYS A 57 -4.09 -20.91 -18.13
CA LYS A 57 -5.40 -21.31 -17.57
C LYS A 57 -6.15 -20.13 -16.95
N LEU A 58 -5.43 -19.22 -16.31
CA LEU A 58 -5.99 -17.98 -15.78
C LEU A 58 -6.62 -17.14 -16.91
N LEU A 59 -5.88 -16.87 -18.00
CA LEU A 59 -6.40 -16.15 -19.15
C LEU A 59 -7.60 -16.84 -19.79
N GLU A 60 -7.56 -18.17 -19.95
CA GLU A 60 -8.69 -18.96 -20.46
C GLU A 60 -9.93 -18.82 -19.56
N SER A 61 -9.75 -18.87 -18.22
CA SER A 61 -10.84 -18.69 -17.26
C SER A 61 -11.49 -17.30 -17.34
N LEU A 62 -10.71 -16.29 -17.67
CA LEU A 62 -11.13 -14.92 -17.89
C LEU A 62 -11.63 -14.66 -19.32
N LYS A 63 -11.69 -15.72 -20.17
CA LYS A 63 -12.20 -15.70 -21.55
C LYS A 63 -11.41 -14.82 -22.51
N TYR A 64 -10.11 -14.69 -22.30
CA TYR A 64 -9.23 -14.14 -23.32
C TYR A 64 -9.15 -15.10 -24.51
N ASP A 65 -9.00 -14.55 -25.72
CA ASP A 65 -8.88 -15.35 -26.94
C ASP A 65 -7.56 -16.12 -26.98
N SER A 66 -7.64 -17.44 -26.88
CA SER A 66 -6.47 -18.32 -26.85
C SER A 66 -5.65 -18.32 -28.14
N SER A 67 -6.21 -17.87 -29.27
CA SER A 67 -5.46 -17.71 -30.52
C SER A 67 -4.37 -16.63 -30.43
N ARG A 68 -4.47 -15.73 -29.45
CA ARG A 68 -3.50 -14.66 -29.16
C ARG A 68 -2.36 -15.12 -28.26
N PHE A 69 -2.40 -16.33 -27.68
CA PHE A 69 -1.44 -16.77 -26.65
C PHE A 69 -0.14 -17.27 -27.28
N HIS A 70 0.97 -16.67 -26.86
CA HIS A 70 2.32 -16.99 -27.32
C HIS A 70 3.24 -17.26 -26.12
N PRO A 71 3.39 -18.52 -25.67
CA PRO A 71 4.41 -18.88 -24.69
C PRO A 71 5.79 -18.62 -25.27
N CYS A 72 6.59 -17.79 -24.59
CA CYS A 72 7.91 -17.39 -25.04
C CYS A 72 8.94 -17.67 -23.95
N ARG A 73 10.11 -18.20 -24.33
CA ARG A 73 11.20 -18.54 -23.41
C ARG A 73 12.48 -17.76 -23.64
N ASN A 74 12.52 -16.98 -24.70
CA ASN A 74 13.68 -16.16 -25.06
C ASN A 74 13.24 -15.01 -25.97
N GLN A 75 14.15 -14.08 -26.22
CA GLN A 75 13.88 -12.90 -27.05
C GLN A 75 13.44 -13.25 -28.47
N ARG A 76 13.97 -14.33 -29.08
CA ARG A 76 13.59 -14.72 -30.44
C ARG A 76 12.14 -15.14 -30.53
N ASP A 77 11.64 -15.87 -29.53
CA ASP A 77 10.23 -16.23 -29.43
C ASP A 77 9.33 -14.99 -29.35
N ILE A 78 9.74 -14.00 -28.54
CA ILE A 78 9.05 -12.72 -28.41
C ILE A 78 9.01 -11.97 -29.75
N GLU A 79 10.15 -11.89 -30.46
CA GLU A 79 10.23 -11.26 -31.78
C GLU A 79 9.31 -11.94 -32.83
N GLN A 80 9.10 -13.24 -32.73
CA GLN A 80 8.15 -13.96 -33.58
C GLN A 80 6.70 -13.67 -33.17
N ALA A 81 6.38 -13.72 -31.87
CA ALA A 81 5.06 -13.40 -31.34
C ALA A 81 4.64 -11.97 -31.74
N LEU A 82 5.54 -10.99 -31.67
CA LEU A 82 5.28 -9.58 -32.03
C LEU A 82 5.00 -9.36 -33.54
N LYS A 83 5.16 -10.36 -34.38
CA LYS A 83 4.77 -10.29 -35.80
C LYS A 83 3.31 -10.68 -36.04
N THR A 84 2.67 -11.31 -35.07
CA THR A 84 1.26 -11.69 -35.14
C THR A 84 0.39 -10.48 -34.76
N ASP A 85 -0.89 -10.55 -35.10
CA ASP A 85 -1.85 -9.53 -34.73
C ASP A 85 -2.21 -9.63 -33.26
N ASP A 86 -2.03 -8.54 -32.52
CA ASP A 86 -2.38 -8.33 -31.12
C ASP A 86 -2.04 -9.52 -30.17
N PRO A 87 -0.74 -9.96 -30.09
CA PRO A 87 -0.35 -11.12 -29.32
C PRO A 87 -0.42 -10.87 -27.80
N ILE A 88 -0.70 -11.95 -27.05
CA ILE A 88 -0.50 -12.02 -25.60
C ILE A 88 0.67 -12.95 -25.33
N ILE A 89 1.79 -12.38 -24.94
CA ILE A 89 3.03 -13.08 -24.62
C ILE A 89 2.92 -13.64 -23.20
N ILE A 90 3.24 -14.94 -23.02
CA ILE A 90 3.25 -15.60 -21.71
C ILE A 90 4.70 -15.94 -21.35
N LEU A 91 5.18 -15.44 -20.20
CA LEU A 91 6.57 -15.58 -19.74
C LEU A 91 6.65 -16.23 -18.35
N GLU A 92 7.76 -16.93 -18.10
CA GLU A 92 8.24 -17.32 -16.76
C GLU A 92 9.45 -16.47 -16.30
N ASP A 93 10.16 -15.88 -17.23
CA ASP A 93 11.36 -15.08 -16.96
C ASP A 93 11.05 -13.59 -17.11
N GLY A 94 10.97 -12.87 -15.97
CA GLY A 94 10.73 -11.43 -15.96
C GLY A 94 11.82 -10.60 -16.61
N THR A 95 13.04 -11.12 -16.77
CA THR A 95 14.13 -10.41 -17.46
C THR A 95 13.85 -10.17 -18.94
N LEU A 96 12.87 -10.87 -19.48
CA LEU A 96 12.42 -10.73 -20.88
C LEU A 96 11.36 -9.63 -21.07
N LEU A 97 10.77 -9.10 -20.01
CA LEU A 97 9.74 -8.04 -20.07
C LEU A 97 10.15 -6.82 -20.90
N PRO A 98 11.39 -6.29 -20.80
CA PRO A 98 11.81 -5.13 -21.58
C PRO A 98 11.74 -5.31 -23.10
N PHE A 99 11.70 -6.56 -23.60
CA PHE A 99 11.64 -6.87 -25.03
C PHE A 99 10.21 -7.02 -25.57
N CYS A 100 9.19 -6.97 -24.71
CA CYS A 100 7.81 -7.28 -25.08
C CYS A 100 7.04 -6.10 -25.71
N LYS A 101 7.68 -4.94 -25.93
CA LYS A 101 7.06 -3.73 -26.46
C LYS A 101 5.79 -3.33 -25.70
N ILE A 102 5.90 -3.23 -24.40
CA ILE A 102 4.86 -2.70 -23.50
C ILE A 102 5.11 -1.20 -23.24
N ASP A 103 4.05 -0.47 -23.00
CA ASP A 103 4.10 0.95 -22.58
C ASP A 103 4.18 1.06 -21.06
N VAL A 104 3.47 0.18 -20.36
CA VAL A 104 3.38 0.18 -18.89
C VAL A 104 3.50 -1.24 -18.35
N LEU A 105 4.35 -1.43 -17.35
CA LEU A 105 4.40 -2.62 -16.51
C LEU A 105 3.56 -2.43 -15.24
N VAL A 106 2.68 -3.37 -14.94
CA VAL A 106 2.06 -3.53 -13.61
C VAL A 106 2.88 -4.56 -12.85
N GLU A 107 3.53 -4.15 -11.78
CA GLU A 107 4.37 -4.99 -10.95
C GLU A 107 3.61 -5.45 -9.70
N ALA A 108 3.34 -6.75 -9.55
CA ALA A 108 2.50 -7.33 -8.50
C ALA A 108 3.06 -8.63 -7.90
N THR A 109 4.39 -8.83 -7.92
CA THR A 109 5.00 -10.07 -7.39
C THR A 109 5.00 -10.11 -5.87
N GLY A 110 5.00 -8.95 -5.20
CA GLY A 110 5.16 -8.80 -3.77
C GLY A 110 6.55 -9.28 -3.27
N SER A 111 7.51 -9.51 -4.16
CA SER A 111 8.89 -9.90 -3.82
C SER A 111 9.80 -8.67 -3.87
N PRO A 112 10.32 -8.15 -2.74
CA PRO A 112 11.04 -6.88 -2.72
C PRO A 112 12.20 -6.79 -3.71
N GLU A 113 13.03 -7.84 -3.79
CA GLU A 113 14.17 -7.89 -4.71
C GLU A 113 13.72 -7.98 -6.18
N VAL A 114 12.83 -8.94 -6.50
CA VAL A 114 12.36 -9.17 -7.88
C VAL A 114 11.61 -7.95 -8.40
N SER A 115 10.68 -7.40 -7.62
CA SER A 115 9.91 -6.20 -7.96
C SER A 115 10.82 -5.04 -8.33
N SER A 116 11.83 -4.78 -7.49
CA SER A 116 12.74 -3.66 -7.67
C SER A 116 13.61 -3.83 -8.91
N VAL A 117 14.14 -5.03 -9.14
CA VAL A 117 15.00 -5.33 -10.31
C VAL A 117 14.20 -5.25 -11.61
N MET A 118 12.97 -5.82 -11.64
CA MET A 118 12.13 -5.80 -12.84
C MET A 118 11.64 -4.38 -13.16
N ALA A 119 11.23 -3.63 -12.15
CA ALA A 119 10.88 -2.22 -12.31
C ALA A 119 12.05 -1.39 -12.86
N GLN A 120 13.25 -1.56 -12.28
CA GLN A 120 14.46 -0.90 -12.78
C GLN A 120 14.74 -1.22 -14.26
N ALA A 121 14.67 -2.51 -14.63
CA ALA A 121 14.94 -2.95 -16.00
C ALA A 121 13.95 -2.32 -17.00
N CYS A 122 12.67 -2.26 -16.66
CA CYS A 122 11.64 -1.65 -17.50
C CYS A 122 11.82 -0.12 -17.60
N LEU A 123 12.04 0.58 -16.50
CA LEU A 123 12.25 2.04 -16.49
C LEU A 123 13.44 2.45 -17.36
N LYS A 124 14.56 1.69 -17.33
CA LYS A 124 15.74 1.93 -18.18
C LYS A 124 15.44 1.77 -19.68
N GLN A 125 14.39 1.08 -20.05
CA GLN A 125 13.96 0.89 -21.45
C GLN A 125 12.83 1.83 -21.86
N GLY A 126 12.49 2.81 -21.03
CA GLY A 126 11.44 3.77 -21.36
C GLY A 126 10.02 3.25 -21.07
N ILE A 127 9.88 2.18 -20.30
CA ILE A 127 8.59 1.59 -19.92
C ILE A 127 8.15 2.16 -18.58
N HIS A 128 6.93 2.70 -18.51
CA HIS A 128 6.33 3.18 -17.25
C HIS A 128 6.07 2.00 -16.30
N VAL A 129 6.10 2.25 -14.99
CA VAL A 129 5.85 1.23 -13.97
C VAL A 129 4.74 1.66 -13.02
N CYS A 130 3.70 0.82 -12.89
CA CYS A 130 2.69 0.87 -11.84
C CYS A 130 3.03 -0.20 -10.80
N MET A 131 3.55 0.23 -9.66
CA MET A 131 3.98 -0.64 -8.55
C MET A 131 2.81 -0.99 -7.66
N VAL A 132 2.59 -2.28 -7.46
CA VAL A 132 1.64 -2.84 -6.49
C VAL A 132 2.37 -3.35 -5.26
N SER A 133 3.59 -3.88 -5.44
CA SER A 133 4.41 -4.45 -4.37
C SER A 133 4.96 -3.37 -3.45
N LYS A 134 4.15 -2.94 -2.48
CA LYS A 134 4.53 -1.93 -1.48
C LYS A 134 5.74 -2.35 -0.62
N GLU A 135 5.99 -3.64 -0.52
CA GLU A 135 7.18 -4.22 0.12
C GLU A 135 8.48 -3.82 -0.60
N ALA A 136 8.44 -3.71 -1.91
CA ALA A 136 9.55 -3.18 -2.70
C ALA A 136 9.60 -1.65 -2.62
N ASP A 137 8.44 -1.01 -2.74
CA ASP A 137 8.33 0.45 -2.79
C ASP A 137 8.88 1.12 -1.52
N CYS A 138 8.57 0.61 -0.33
CA CYS A 138 9.07 1.17 0.93
C CYS A 138 10.62 1.10 1.06
N VAL A 139 11.30 0.26 0.27
CA VAL A 139 12.75 0.13 0.26
C VAL A 139 13.38 0.87 -0.92
N SER A 140 12.90 0.60 -2.14
CA SER A 140 13.51 1.09 -3.39
C SER A 140 12.72 2.19 -4.09
N GLY A 141 11.52 2.54 -3.60
CA GLY A 141 10.63 3.53 -4.24
C GLY A 141 11.31 4.86 -4.54
N PRO A 142 12.03 5.51 -3.61
CA PRO A 142 12.75 6.74 -3.88
C PRO A 142 13.77 6.63 -5.03
N TYR A 143 14.51 5.52 -5.10
CA TYR A 143 15.42 5.25 -6.20
C TYR A 143 14.69 5.09 -7.54
N LEU A 144 13.64 4.24 -7.56
CA LEU A 144 12.87 3.95 -8.78
C LEU A 144 12.13 5.18 -9.31
N TYR A 145 11.60 6.02 -8.42
CA TYR A 145 10.98 7.29 -8.78
C TYR A 145 11.98 8.25 -9.46
N ASN A 146 13.19 8.38 -8.92
CA ASN A 146 14.23 9.22 -9.51
C ASN A 146 14.75 8.64 -10.83
N LEU A 147 14.90 7.32 -10.92
CA LEU A 147 15.26 6.63 -12.16
C LEU A 147 14.20 6.87 -13.25
N ALA A 148 12.92 6.78 -12.91
CA ALA A 148 11.83 7.05 -13.86
C ALA A 148 11.93 8.46 -14.45
N LYS A 149 12.20 9.47 -13.61
CA LYS A 149 12.42 10.86 -14.07
C LYS A 149 13.61 10.97 -15.02
N GLN A 150 14.72 10.29 -14.74
CA GLN A 150 15.90 10.29 -15.59
C GLN A 150 15.63 9.69 -16.97
N HIS A 151 14.71 8.73 -17.05
CA HIS A 151 14.34 8.06 -18.31
C HIS A 151 13.05 8.57 -18.93
N ASN A 152 12.51 9.71 -18.48
CA ASN A 152 11.23 10.28 -18.92
C ASN A 152 10.06 9.30 -18.82
N CYS A 153 10.09 8.45 -17.79
CA CYS A 153 9.04 7.49 -17.45
C CYS A 153 8.22 7.95 -16.25
N VAL A 154 7.11 7.27 -16.03
CA VAL A 154 6.31 7.36 -14.81
C VAL A 154 6.59 6.14 -13.95
N TYR A 155 6.85 6.37 -12.68
CA TYR A 155 6.76 5.40 -11.60
C TYR A 155 5.62 5.83 -10.69
N ALA A 156 4.64 4.95 -10.46
CA ALA A 156 3.44 5.26 -9.68
C ALA A 156 3.04 4.05 -8.84
N ILE A 157 2.40 4.29 -7.69
CA ILE A 157 1.66 3.26 -6.97
C ILE A 157 0.32 3.03 -7.67
N ALA A 158 -0.07 1.77 -7.79
CA ALA A 158 -1.32 1.38 -8.42
C ALA A 158 -2.54 1.92 -7.66
N ALA A 159 -3.45 2.59 -8.36
CA ALA A 159 -4.72 3.05 -7.81
C ALA A 159 -5.55 1.88 -7.27
N GLY A 160 -6.38 2.15 -6.29
CA GLY A 160 -7.21 1.16 -5.59
C GLY A 160 -6.47 0.46 -4.45
N ASP A 161 -5.17 0.67 -4.28
CA ASP A 161 -4.45 0.28 -3.06
C ASP A 161 -4.46 1.44 -2.03
N GLN A 162 -4.39 1.12 -0.75
CA GLN A 162 -4.55 2.10 0.34
C GLN A 162 -3.54 3.25 0.24
N PRO A 163 -2.23 3.06 -0.01
CA PRO A 163 -1.30 4.17 -0.15
C PRO A 163 -1.70 5.12 -1.28
N ALA A 164 -2.07 4.61 -2.46
CA ALA A 164 -2.47 5.43 -3.58
C ALA A 164 -3.74 6.24 -3.26
N ASN A 165 -4.74 5.60 -2.66
CA ASN A 165 -5.99 6.23 -2.27
C ASN A 165 -5.77 7.34 -1.23
N LEU A 166 -4.89 7.09 -0.24
CA LEU A 166 -4.57 8.08 0.78
C LEU A 166 -3.78 9.27 0.20
N ILE A 167 -2.80 9.03 -0.66
CA ILE A 167 -2.03 10.09 -1.32
C ILE A 167 -2.96 10.97 -2.17
N GLN A 168 -3.90 10.37 -2.92
CA GLN A 168 -4.89 11.11 -3.70
C GLN A 168 -5.84 11.92 -2.81
N LEU A 169 -6.32 11.34 -1.71
CA LEU A 169 -7.16 12.05 -0.74
C LEU A 169 -6.42 13.24 -0.11
N LEU A 170 -5.15 13.05 0.27
CA LEU A 170 -4.29 14.10 0.80
C LEU A 170 -4.04 15.22 -0.22
N SER A 171 -3.80 14.87 -1.49
CA SER A 171 -3.63 15.83 -2.58
C SER A 171 -4.88 16.71 -2.73
N TRP A 172 -6.07 16.10 -2.71
CA TRP A 172 -7.33 16.84 -2.76
C TRP A 172 -7.51 17.77 -1.55
N VAL A 173 -7.22 17.29 -0.33
CA VAL A 173 -7.30 18.09 0.91
C VAL A 173 -6.35 19.29 0.86
N LYS A 174 -5.12 19.07 0.39
CA LYS A 174 -4.13 20.15 0.20
C LYS A 174 -4.60 21.20 -0.80
N MET A 175 -5.22 20.79 -1.90
CA MET A 175 -5.77 21.71 -2.91
C MET A 175 -6.94 22.55 -2.38
N LEU A 176 -7.67 22.06 -1.38
CA LEU A 176 -8.70 22.84 -0.67
C LEU A 176 -8.11 23.85 0.33
N GLY A 177 -6.79 23.85 0.54
CA GLY A 177 -6.11 24.70 1.51
C GLY A 177 -6.35 24.32 2.97
N LEU A 178 -6.75 23.08 3.26
CA LEU A 178 -7.03 22.60 4.61
C LEU A 178 -5.74 22.13 5.31
N GLU A 179 -5.58 22.49 6.57
CA GLU A 179 -4.47 22.04 7.41
C GLU A 179 -4.65 20.57 7.80
N ILE A 180 -3.70 19.72 7.42
CA ILE A 180 -3.70 18.30 7.74
C ILE A 180 -3.13 18.10 9.14
N ILE A 181 -3.93 17.49 10.03
CA ILE A 181 -3.55 17.15 11.40
C ILE A 181 -3.00 15.72 11.48
N ALA A 182 -3.73 14.78 10.90
CA ALA A 182 -3.32 13.39 10.77
C ALA A 182 -3.94 12.78 9.51
N CYS A 183 -3.37 11.69 9.05
CA CYS A 183 -3.99 10.83 8.05
C CYS A 183 -3.67 9.38 8.34
N GLY A 184 -4.37 8.48 7.68
CA GLY A 184 -4.10 7.07 7.85
C GLY A 184 -5.14 6.17 7.21
N LYS A 185 -5.15 4.95 7.67
CA LYS A 185 -6.03 3.92 7.15
C LYS A 185 -6.66 3.10 8.27
N SER A 186 -7.73 2.40 7.96
CA SER A 186 -8.14 1.24 8.74
C SER A 186 -7.19 0.08 8.49
N SER A 187 -6.93 -0.75 9.50
CA SER A 187 -6.34 -2.07 9.29
C SER A 187 -7.21 -2.91 8.34
N GLU A 188 -6.66 -4.03 7.83
CA GLU A 188 -7.21 -4.75 6.68
C GLU A 188 -8.61 -5.33 6.89
N TYR A 189 -8.98 -5.62 8.14
CA TYR A 189 -10.25 -6.25 8.49
C TYR A 189 -11.01 -5.46 9.55
N ASP A 190 -12.34 -5.43 9.43
CA ASP A 190 -13.21 -4.81 10.43
C ASP A 190 -13.36 -5.70 11.66
N PHE A 191 -13.53 -5.07 12.81
CA PHE A 191 -14.07 -5.64 14.02
C PHE A 191 -15.60 -5.44 14.01
N VAL A 192 -16.35 -6.53 13.93
CA VAL A 192 -17.81 -6.49 13.82
C VAL A 192 -18.42 -6.88 15.15
N TYR A 193 -19.28 -6.03 15.69
CA TYR A 193 -19.92 -6.28 16.97
C TYR A 193 -21.43 -6.05 16.91
N ASP A 194 -22.19 -7.07 17.29
CA ASP A 194 -23.64 -7.02 17.40
C ASP A 194 -24.03 -6.63 18.82
N LEU A 195 -24.58 -5.42 18.98
CA LEU A 195 -25.01 -4.87 20.26
C LEU A 195 -26.18 -5.60 20.90
N GLU A 196 -27.05 -6.28 20.10
CA GLU A 196 -28.22 -6.98 20.62
C GLU A 196 -27.84 -8.34 21.21
N THR A 197 -26.91 -9.03 20.56
CA THR A 197 -26.48 -10.39 20.94
C THR A 197 -25.20 -10.45 21.74
N GLY A 198 -24.41 -9.36 21.74
CA GLY A 198 -23.07 -9.33 22.34
C GLY A 198 -22.03 -10.15 21.56
N VAL A 199 -22.35 -10.56 20.33
CA VAL A 199 -21.44 -11.35 19.49
C VAL A 199 -20.45 -10.43 18.77
N PHE A 200 -19.16 -10.74 18.92
CA PHE A 200 -18.05 -10.15 18.19
C PHE A 200 -17.57 -11.11 17.11
N GLU A 201 -17.24 -10.59 15.94
CA GLU A 201 -16.70 -11.34 14.80
C GLU A 201 -15.45 -10.65 14.23
N PHE A 202 -14.40 -11.44 13.96
CA PHE A 202 -13.18 -11.02 13.29
C PHE A 202 -12.62 -12.17 12.44
N GLN A 203 -12.52 -11.99 11.13
CA GLN A 203 -12.00 -12.99 10.18
C GLN A 203 -12.65 -14.38 10.33
N GLY A 204 -13.95 -14.44 10.53
CA GLY A 204 -14.70 -15.69 10.71
C GLY A 204 -14.56 -16.33 12.09
N GLN A 205 -13.79 -15.74 13.00
CA GLN A 205 -13.76 -16.10 14.42
C GLN A 205 -14.83 -15.30 15.16
N THR A 206 -15.56 -15.95 16.05
CA THR A 206 -16.61 -15.32 16.85
C THR A 206 -16.37 -15.50 18.36
N ALA A 207 -16.73 -14.49 19.14
CA ALA A 207 -16.71 -14.53 20.60
C ALA A 207 -17.92 -13.77 21.17
N VAL A 208 -18.38 -14.14 22.37
CA VAL A 208 -19.41 -13.38 23.08
C VAL A 208 -18.70 -12.45 24.07
N LEU A 209 -18.81 -11.15 23.84
CA LEU A 209 -18.09 -10.10 24.57
C LEU A 209 -19.07 -9.04 25.12
N PRO A 210 -19.91 -9.37 26.14
CA PRO A 210 -20.95 -8.47 26.61
C PRO A 210 -20.41 -7.12 27.12
N ASP A 211 -19.22 -7.12 27.72
CA ASP A 211 -18.58 -5.91 28.26
C ASP A 211 -18.22 -4.89 27.18
N LEU A 212 -18.15 -5.28 25.91
CA LEU A 212 -17.86 -4.35 24.81
C LEU A 212 -19.02 -3.37 24.57
N ALA A 213 -20.25 -3.77 24.88
CA ALA A 213 -21.44 -2.91 24.77
C ALA A 213 -21.32 -1.64 25.64
N ASP A 214 -20.79 -1.76 26.86
CA ASP A 214 -20.60 -0.63 27.78
C ASP A 214 -19.56 0.39 27.25
N HIS A 215 -18.74 -0.04 26.31
CA HIS A 215 -17.70 0.77 25.67
C HIS A 215 -17.99 1.08 24.19
N TRP A 216 -19.22 0.88 23.73
CA TRP A 216 -19.60 1.12 22.33
C TRP A 216 -19.43 2.58 21.90
N HIS A 217 -19.81 3.53 22.76
CA HIS A 217 -19.64 4.96 22.51
C HIS A 217 -18.33 5.47 23.12
N LEU A 218 -17.62 6.31 22.37
CA LEU A 218 -16.42 6.96 22.87
C LEU A 218 -16.77 7.92 24.01
N ASP A 219 -16.29 7.64 25.22
CA ASP A 219 -16.34 8.53 26.37
C ASP A 219 -14.91 8.82 26.87
N GLY A 220 -14.23 9.68 26.14
CA GLY A 220 -12.80 9.99 26.34
C GLY A 220 -11.84 8.84 25.94
N MET A 221 -10.55 9.11 26.03
CA MET A 221 -9.49 8.19 25.58
C MET A 221 -9.40 6.89 26.39
N GLN A 222 -10.02 6.85 27.59
CA GLN A 222 -10.06 5.63 28.39
C GLN A 222 -10.89 4.52 27.73
N THR A 223 -11.94 4.88 26.98
CA THR A 223 -12.76 3.92 26.21
C THR A 223 -11.90 3.11 25.23
N LEU A 224 -10.94 3.75 24.56
CA LEU A 224 -10.04 3.06 23.60
C LEU A 224 -9.21 1.99 24.30
N LYS A 225 -8.70 2.28 25.51
CA LYS A 225 -7.93 1.31 26.30
C LYS A 225 -8.79 0.12 26.75
N GLN A 226 -10.06 0.37 27.12
CA GLN A 226 -10.98 -0.72 27.50
C GLN A 226 -11.33 -1.59 26.30
N ARG A 227 -11.66 -1.00 25.13
CA ARG A 227 -11.91 -1.76 23.90
C ARG A 227 -10.69 -2.63 23.54
N SER A 228 -9.50 -2.05 23.53
CA SER A 228 -8.25 -2.79 23.23
C SER A 228 -8.02 -3.93 24.23
N ARG A 229 -8.31 -3.73 25.52
CA ARG A 229 -8.19 -4.78 26.55
C ARG A 229 -9.20 -5.91 26.37
N ILE A 230 -10.47 -5.57 26.10
CA ILE A 230 -11.52 -6.57 25.87
C ILE A 230 -11.21 -7.43 24.65
N LEU A 231 -10.58 -6.82 23.62
CA LEU A 231 -10.24 -7.46 22.36
C LEU A 231 -8.78 -7.99 22.32
N SER A 232 -8.13 -8.15 23.47
CA SER A 232 -6.71 -8.58 23.56
C SER A 232 -6.41 -9.94 22.95
N ASP A 233 -7.41 -10.82 22.86
CA ASP A 233 -7.27 -12.15 22.25
C ASP A 233 -7.30 -12.12 20.71
N PHE A 234 -7.60 -10.96 20.13
CA PHE A 234 -7.63 -10.76 18.69
C PHE A 234 -6.47 -9.86 18.23
N PRO A 235 -5.90 -10.11 17.02
CA PRO A 235 -4.85 -9.26 16.48
C PRO A 235 -5.34 -7.82 16.29
N GLN A 236 -4.60 -6.86 16.86
CA GLN A 236 -4.91 -5.42 16.79
C GLN A 236 -3.91 -4.64 15.94
N PHE A 237 -2.94 -5.30 15.32
CA PHE A 237 -1.99 -4.69 14.40
C PHE A 237 -1.65 -5.65 13.26
N ALA A 238 -1.22 -5.12 12.14
CA ALA A 238 -0.77 -5.89 11.00
C ALA A 238 0.50 -5.30 10.39
N VAL A 239 1.46 -6.14 10.00
CA VAL A 239 2.74 -5.69 9.41
C VAL A 239 2.55 -4.93 8.08
N PRO A 240 1.61 -5.31 7.19
CA PRO A 240 1.33 -4.54 5.98
C PRO A 240 0.98 -3.08 6.22
N ASP A 241 0.31 -2.76 7.34
CA ASP A 241 -0.05 -1.37 7.68
C ASP A 241 1.17 -0.46 7.80
N TYR A 242 2.27 -0.98 8.38
CA TYR A 242 3.53 -0.23 8.51
C TYR A 242 4.17 0.04 7.15
N CYS A 243 4.15 -0.95 6.27
CA CYS A 243 4.66 -0.83 4.91
C CYS A 243 3.87 0.23 4.13
N GLU A 244 2.56 0.18 4.17
CA GLU A 244 1.67 1.11 3.48
C GLU A 244 1.85 2.54 3.99
N MET A 245 1.94 2.73 5.30
CA MET A 245 2.18 4.06 5.88
C MET A 245 3.61 4.54 5.65
N ASN A 246 4.60 3.65 5.50
CA ASN A 246 5.93 4.01 5.04
C ASN A 246 5.91 4.64 3.64
N VAL A 247 5.21 4.00 2.71
CA VAL A 247 5.01 4.50 1.35
C VAL A 247 4.34 5.88 1.35
N VAL A 248 3.27 6.05 2.13
CA VAL A 248 2.58 7.35 2.28
C VAL A 248 3.52 8.42 2.86
N SER A 249 4.31 8.07 3.89
CA SER A 249 5.28 8.99 4.47
C SER A 249 6.32 9.43 3.43
N ASN A 250 6.87 8.48 2.66
CA ASN A 250 7.87 8.76 1.63
C ASN A 250 7.33 9.64 0.49
N ALA A 251 6.02 9.52 0.18
CA ALA A 251 5.36 10.30 -0.85
C ALA A 251 4.96 11.71 -0.40
N THR A 252 4.66 11.91 0.88
CA THR A 252 3.96 13.11 1.37
C THR A 252 4.76 13.95 2.35
N GLY A 253 5.83 13.40 2.92
CA GLY A 253 6.62 14.02 3.98
C GLY A 253 5.99 13.95 5.37
N LEU A 254 4.78 13.40 5.51
CA LEU A 254 4.14 13.19 6.81
C LEU A 254 4.90 12.14 7.62
N LYS A 255 5.01 12.32 8.92
CA LYS A 255 5.81 11.46 9.79
C LYS A 255 4.93 10.45 10.54
N PRO A 256 5.45 9.28 10.94
CA PRO A 256 4.72 8.41 11.87
C PRO A 256 4.34 9.15 13.15
N SER A 257 3.12 8.94 13.65
CA SER A 257 2.65 9.54 14.89
C SER A 257 3.48 9.07 16.09
N CYS A 258 3.74 7.78 16.12
CA CYS A 258 4.65 7.07 17.04
C CYS A 258 5.21 5.83 16.31
N ASP A 259 6.14 5.13 16.94
CA ASP A 259 6.88 4.00 16.33
C ASP A 259 6.03 2.75 16.05
N ARG A 260 4.94 2.56 16.80
CA ARG A 260 4.05 1.39 16.73
C ARG A 260 2.63 1.72 16.33
N PHE A 261 2.36 2.94 15.90
CA PHE A 261 1.02 3.48 15.72
C PHE A 261 0.11 3.31 16.95
N HIS A 262 -0.98 4.03 16.99
CA HIS A 262 -1.90 3.96 18.14
C HIS A 262 -2.87 2.78 18.04
N TYR A 263 -3.24 2.36 16.82
CA TYR A 263 -4.19 1.29 16.58
C TYR A 263 -5.45 1.34 17.46
N PRO A 264 -6.09 2.51 17.67
CA PRO A 264 -7.31 2.54 18.46
C PRO A 264 -8.38 1.66 17.82
N VAL A 265 -9.09 0.89 18.64
CA VAL A 265 -10.32 0.23 18.20
C VAL A 265 -11.43 1.26 18.29
N CYS A 266 -11.89 1.75 17.13
CA CYS A 266 -12.83 2.85 17.09
C CYS A 266 -13.72 2.84 15.85
N ARG A 267 -14.80 3.60 15.91
CA ARG A 267 -15.72 3.80 14.81
C ARG A 267 -15.26 4.97 13.95
N VAL A 268 -15.60 4.96 12.66
CA VAL A 268 -15.22 6.03 11.72
C VAL A 268 -15.67 7.41 12.21
N GLU A 269 -16.84 7.51 12.81
CA GLU A 269 -17.40 8.74 13.35
C GLU A 269 -16.62 9.33 14.54
N GLU A 270 -15.74 8.52 15.18
CA GLU A 270 -14.93 8.92 16.31
C GLU A 270 -13.53 9.43 15.92
N LEU A 271 -13.12 9.22 14.67
CA LEU A 271 -11.76 9.53 14.20
C LEU A 271 -11.37 11.00 14.43
N ALA A 272 -12.31 11.94 14.23
CA ALA A 272 -12.08 13.37 14.42
C ALA A 272 -11.97 13.79 15.91
N ASP A 273 -12.33 12.93 16.86
CA ASP A 273 -12.14 13.13 18.29
C ASP A 273 -10.87 12.43 18.80
N ILE A 274 -10.35 11.43 18.06
CA ILE A 274 -9.22 10.59 18.48
C ILE A 274 -7.91 11.12 17.93
N TYR A 275 -7.81 11.32 16.62
CA TYR A 275 -6.57 11.73 15.94
C TYR A 275 -6.39 13.26 15.95
N ILE A 276 -6.48 13.82 17.13
CA ILE A 276 -6.27 15.24 17.42
C ILE A 276 -5.24 15.40 18.54
N PRO A 277 -4.67 16.63 18.74
CA PRO A 277 -3.70 16.88 19.79
C PRO A 277 -4.21 16.52 21.20
N VAL A 278 -3.30 16.04 22.06
CA VAL A 278 -3.63 15.68 23.46
C VAL A 278 -4.19 16.86 24.26
N GLU A 279 -3.77 18.09 23.97
CA GLU A 279 -4.30 19.31 24.58
C GLU A 279 -5.76 19.59 24.19
N ASP A 280 -6.24 19.04 23.08
CA ASP A 280 -7.63 19.10 22.64
C ASP A 280 -8.42 17.81 22.97
N GLY A 281 -7.82 16.87 23.70
CA GLY A 281 -8.44 15.66 24.20
C GLY A 281 -8.20 14.39 23.37
N GLY A 282 -7.33 14.43 22.37
CA GLY A 282 -7.00 13.27 21.51
C GLY A 282 -5.75 12.49 21.94
N VAL A 283 -5.14 11.78 20.99
CA VAL A 283 -3.97 10.91 21.22
C VAL A 283 -2.66 11.47 20.68
N LEU A 284 -2.69 12.53 19.86
CA LEU A 284 -1.51 13.00 19.14
C LEU A 284 -0.64 13.93 19.97
N THR A 285 0.65 13.61 20.04
CA THR A 285 1.67 14.51 20.61
C THR A 285 2.27 15.47 19.59
N LYS A 286 2.00 15.25 18.29
CA LYS A 286 2.43 16.09 17.15
C LYS A 286 1.39 16.00 16.04
N THR A 287 1.36 16.99 15.15
CA THR A 287 0.47 17.03 13.98
C THR A 287 1.24 16.77 12.67
N GLY A 288 0.53 16.60 11.56
CA GLY A 288 1.14 16.26 10.28
C GLY A 288 1.68 14.83 10.24
N VAL A 289 0.90 13.89 10.74
CA VAL A 289 1.34 12.50 10.98
C VAL A 289 0.49 11.47 10.25
N VAL A 290 1.08 10.27 10.07
CA VAL A 290 0.39 9.05 9.62
C VAL A 290 0.12 8.13 10.81
N ASP A 291 -1.02 7.42 10.79
CA ASP A 291 -1.40 6.45 11.82
C ASP A 291 -2.35 5.38 11.26
N VAL A 292 -2.71 4.39 12.07
CA VAL A 292 -3.62 3.28 11.71
C VAL A 292 -4.62 3.04 12.82
N PHE A 293 -5.87 2.70 12.47
CA PHE A 293 -6.90 2.29 13.42
C PHE A 293 -7.54 0.96 13.06
N ASN A 294 -8.18 0.33 14.02
CA ASN A 294 -9.02 -0.85 13.82
C ASN A 294 -10.48 -0.42 13.77
N ASN A 295 -11.12 -0.60 12.63
CA ASN A 295 -12.51 -0.19 12.46
C ASN A 295 -13.45 -1.10 13.24
N LEU A 296 -14.19 -0.53 14.19
CA LEU A 296 -15.27 -1.18 14.93
C LEU A 296 -16.61 -0.77 14.34
N ARG A 297 -17.42 -1.74 13.92
CA ARG A 297 -18.75 -1.48 13.34
C ARG A 297 -19.79 -2.51 13.74
N ARG A 298 -21.04 -2.18 13.51
CA ARG A 298 -22.16 -3.13 13.62
C ARG A 298 -22.26 -4.00 12.35
N PRO A 299 -22.96 -5.15 12.40
CA PRO A 299 -23.18 -6.00 11.24
C PRO A 299 -23.93 -5.30 10.09
N ASP A 300 -24.82 -4.34 10.40
CA ASP A 300 -25.64 -3.58 9.45
C ASP A 300 -24.95 -2.32 8.90
N GLU A 301 -23.77 -1.97 9.39
CA GLU A 301 -22.98 -0.85 8.90
C GLU A 301 -22.06 -1.29 7.76
N ALA A 302 -21.79 -0.37 6.82
CA ALA A 302 -20.85 -0.61 5.74
C ALA A 302 -19.42 -0.83 6.28
N SER A 303 -18.68 -1.72 5.61
CA SER A 303 -17.26 -1.95 5.90
C SER A 303 -16.42 -0.70 5.65
N PHE A 304 -15.37 -0.54 6.44
CA PHE A 304 -14.31 0.42 6.22
C PHE A 304 -12.95 -0.27 6.07
N ALA A 305 -12.93 -1.60 5.94
CA ALA A 305 -11.71 -2.38 5.79
C ALA A 305 -10.87 -1.87 4.60
N GLY A 306 -9.63 -1.48 4.86
CA GLY A 306 -8.75 -0.86 3.86
C GLY A 306 -9.15 0.58 3.46
N GLY A 307 -10.16 1.18 4.08
CA GLY A 307 -10.50 2.59 3.90
C GLY A 307 -9.43 3.53 4.46
N VAL A 308 -9.37 4.75 3.92
CA VAL A 308 -8.39 5.76 4.27
C VAL A 308 -9.05 7.04 4.77
N PHE A 309 -8.36 7.78 5.64
CA PHE A 309 -8.89 9.00 6.25
C PHE A 309 -7.85 10.11 6.34
N VAL A 310 -8.32 11.36 6.44
CA VAL A 310 -7.54 12.55 6.73
C VAL A 310 -8.29 13.40 7.76
N ILE A 311 -7.63 13.73 8.85
CA ILE A 311 -8.13 14.70 9.85
C ILE A 311 -7.59 16.07 9.50
N VAL A 312 -8.50 17.03 9.41
CA VAL A 312 -8.19 18.43 9.09
C VAL A 312 -8.62 19.36 10.21
N ARG A 313 -7.96 20.52 10.31
CA ARG A 313 -8.41 21.59 11.20
C ARG A 313 -9.57 22.35 10.57
N CYS A 314 -10.61 22.59 11.34
CA CYS A 314 -11.73 23.42 10.93
C CYS A 314 -11.30 24.90 10.94
N HIS A 315 -11.43 25.58 9.81
CA HIS A 315 -11.00 26.96 9.60
C HIS A 315 -12.09 27.99 9.86
N ASP A 316 -13.36 27.56 9.87
CA ASP A 316 -14.51 28.43 10.09
C ASP A 316 -15.61 27.67 10.84
N GLU A 317 -16.00 28.14 12.02
CA GLU A 317 -16.96 27.49 12.90
C GLU A 317 -18.35 27.33 12.23
N LYS A 318 -18.82 28.36 11.54
CA LYS A 318 -20.14 28.33 10.92
C LYS A 318 -20.23 27.32 9.78
N VAL A 319 -19.19 27.26 8.94
CA VAL A 319 -19.11 26.27 7.84
C VAL A 319 -19.14 24.86 8.40
N TRP A 320 -18.30 24.57 9.40
CA TRP A 320 -18.19 23.22 9.93
C TRP A 320 -19.38 22.81 10.79
N SER A 321 -20.05 23.75 11.47
CA SER A 321 -21.35 23.49 12.13
C SER A 321 -22.44 23.09 11.12
N LEU A 322 -22.50 23.76 9.96
CA LEU A 322 -23.42 23.39 8.88
C LEU A 322 -23.12 22.00 8.31
N LEU A 323 -21.84 21.68 8.12
CA LEU A 323 -21.42 20.36 7.63
C LEU A 323 -21.74 19.26 8.66
N ARG A 324 -21.50 19.51 9.94
CA ARG A 324 -21.89 18.61 11.04
C ARG A 324 -23.40 18.34 11.08
N ALA A 325 -24.20 19.37 10.90
CA ALA A 325 -25.66 19.24 10.82
C ALA A 325 -26.14 18.39 9.63
N LYS A 326 -25.30 18.24 8.59
CA LYS A 326 -25.53 17.35 7.44
C LYS A 326 -24.98 15.93 7.65
N GLY A 327 -24.42 15.62 8.82
CA GLY A 327 -23.90 14.29 9.16
C GLY A 327 -22.42 14.07 8.80
N HIS A 328 -21.68 15.12 8.44
CA HIS A 328 -20.22 14.98 8.26
C HIS A 328 -19.52 14.77 9.61
N VAL A 329 -18.44 14.01 9.60
CA VAL A 329 -17.64 13.70 10.80
C VAL A 329 -16.85 14.92 11.21
N VAL A 330 -17.34 15.61 12.25
CA VAL A 330 -16.72 16.79 12.88
C VAL A 330 -16.57 16.49 14.37
N SER A 331 -15.40 16.79 14.94
CA SER A 331 -15.11 16.56 16.36
C SER A 331 -16.11 17.23 17.29
N ARG A 332 -16.26 16.69 18.50
CA ARG A 332 -17.20 17.24 19.50
C ARG A 332 -16.88 18.68 19.85
N ASN A 333 -15.59 19.04 19.90
CA ASN A 333 -15.13 20.42 20.14
C ASN A 333 -15.27 21.36 18.92
N GLY A 334 -15.68 20.84 17.74
CA GLY A 334 -15.88 21.62 16.53
C GLY A 334 -14.60 22.08 15.82
N LYS A 335 -13.41 21.72 16.32
CA LYS A 335 -12.14 22.20 15.80
C LYS A 335 -11.53 21.32 14.67
N TYR A 336 -12.02 20.10 14.51
CA TYR A 336 -11.44 19.12 13.59
C TYR A 336 -12.55 18.40 12.82
N ALA A 337 -12.20 17.91 11.64
CA ALA A 337 -13.11 17.10 10.83
C ALA A 337 -12.37 15.95 10.14
N CYS A 338 -13.08 14.88 9.82
CA CYS A 338 -12.56 13.72 9.13
C CYS A 338 -13.11 13.67 7.70
N MET A 339 -12.21 13.60 6.73
CA MET A 339 -12.49 13.27 5.36
C MET A 339 -12.00 11.84 5.10
N TYR A 340 -12.79 11.02 4.41
CA TYR A 340 -12.46 9.62 4.25
C TYR A 340 -12.96 9.02 2.95
N LEU A 341 -12.31 7.94 2.53
CA LEU A 341 -12.68 7.05 1.44
C LEU A 341 -12.85 5.64 2.03
N PRO A 342 -14.09 5.10 2.08
CA PRO A 342 -14.38 3.90 2.88
C PRO A 342 -14.12 2.57 2.16
N TYR A 343 -13.48 2.58 1.01
CA TYR A 343 -13.27 1.37 0.20
C TYR A 343 -11.91 1.38 -0.48
N HIS A 344 -11.51 0.18 -0.90
CA HIS A 344 -10.30 -0.06 -1.67
C HIS A 344 -10.58 -1.18 -2.69
N PHE A 345 -10.53 -0.85 -3.97
CA PHE A 345 -10.85 -1.78 -5.04
C PHE A 345 -9.57 -2.34 -5.67
N MET A 346 -8.88 -3.16 -4.90
CA MET A 346 -7.62 -3.79 -5.25
C MET A 346 -7.66 -4.45 -6.64
N GLY A 347 -6.80 -3.98 -7.55
CA GLY A 347 -6.71 -4.46 -8.94
C GLY A 347 -7.76 -3.89 -9.89
N VAL A 348 -8.96 -3.55 -9.43
CA VAL A 348 -10.05 -3.00 -10.27
C VAL A 348 -9.77 -1.55 -10.69
N GLU A 349 -9.19 -0.74 -9.81
CA GLU A 349 -8.83 0.66 -10.08
C GLU A 349 -7.42 0.82 -10.69
N ALA A 350 -6.57 -0.19 -10.60
CA ALA A 350 -5.19 -0.13 -11.10
C ALA A 350 -5.06 0.26 -12.59
N PRO A 351 -5.98 -0.13 -13.49
CA PRO A 351 -6.00 0.37 -14.86
C PRO A 351 -6.00 1.90 -15.00
N LEU A 352 -6.54 2.64 -14.01
CA LEU A 352 -6.50 4.10 -14.02
C LEU A 352 -5.07 4.63 -13.89
N SER A 353 -4.22 4.00 -13.06
CA SER A 353 -2.80 4.36 -12.96
C SER A 353 -2.06 4.11 -14.28
N VAL A 354 -2.38 2.99 -14.97
CA VAL A 354 -1.81 2.68 -16.28
C VAL A 354 -2.17 3.76 -17.31
N VAL A 355 -3.46 4.13 -17.40
CA VAL A 355 -3.93 5.15 -18.34
C VAL A 355 -3.38 6.53 -18.00
N ASN A 356 -3.31 6.89 -16.71
CA ASN A 356 -2.74 8.17 -16.25
C ASN A 356 -1.25 8.26 -16.60
N ALA A 357 -0.47 7.20 -16.34
CA ALA A 357 0.94 7.15 -16.68
C ALA A 357 1.16 7.28 -18.18
N PHE A 358 0.44 6.47 -18.98
CA PHE A 358 0.63 6.44 -20.44
C PHE A 358 0.12 7.67 -21.17
N ARG A 359 -1.10 8.13 -20.86
CA ARG A 359 -1.74 9.22 -21.60
C ARG A 359 -1.35 10.60 -21.11
N LEU A 360 -1.08 10.75 -19.82
CA LEU A 360 -0.90 12.04 -19.17
C LEU A 360 0.49 12.24 -18.57
N GLY A 361 1.30 11.19 -18.48
CA GLY A 361 2.59 11.25 -17.77
C GLY A 361 2.44 11.52 -16.28
N LEU A 362 1.29 11.17 -15.68
CA LEU A 362 1.00 11.46 -14.29
C LEU A 362 1.37 10.28 -13.39
N SER A 363 2.08 10.58 -12.32
CA SER A 363 2.38 9.69 -11.21
C SER A 363 1.40 9.86 -10.06
N THR A 364 1.30 8.87 -9.19
CA THR A 364 0.67 8.99 -7.86
C THR A 364 1.52 9.89 -6.94
N TYR A 365 2.82 10.00 -7.23
CA TYR A 365 3.78 10.79 -6.47
C TYR A 365 4.01 12.17 -7.06
N ASP A 366 4.03 13.20 -6.20
CA ASP A 366 4.65 14.49 -6.51
C ASP A 366 6.15 14.47 -6.21
N ALA A 367 6.54 13.76 -5.16
CA ALA A 367 7.90 13.49 -4.72
C ALA A 367 7.95 12.12 -4.03
N CYS A 368 9.11 11.49 -4.01
CA CYS A 368 9.33 10.27 -3.25
C CYS A 368 10.76 10.30 -2.67
N THR A 369 10.85 10.36 -1.35
CA THR A 369 12.12 10.38 -0.61
C THR A 369 11.98 9.55 0.67
N HIS A 370 13.07 9.05 1.24
CA HIS A 370 13.02 8.32 2.50
C HIS A 370 12.67 9.24 3.69
N GLN A 371 11.39 9.41 3.98
CA GLN A 371 10.87 10.20 5.11
C GLN A 371 10.64 9.36 6.36
N ALA A 372 10.36 8.08 6.17
CA ALA A 372 10.22 7.08 7.23
C ALA A 372 10.91 5.78 6.82
N ILE A 373 11.24 4.96 7.79
CA ILE A 373 11.86 3.64 7.58
C ILE A 373 11.14 2.62 8.46
N MET A 374 10.65 1.56 7.83
CA MET A 374 10.09 0.40 8.51
C MET A 374 11.24 -0.49 8.98
N LEU A 375 11.31 -0.79 10.27
CA LEU A 375 12.41 -1.48 10.94
C LEU A 375 11.95 -2.78 11.58
N ALA A 376 12.91 -3.68 11.87
CA ALA A 376 12.73 -4.89 12.64
C ALA A 376 13.60 -4.85 13.90
N THR A 377 12.96 -5.09 15.06
CA THR A 377 13.63 -5.28 16.35
C THR A 377 13.43 -6.72 16.81
N ALA A 378 14.51 -7.39 17.21
CA ALA A 378 14.49 -8.79 17.61
C ALA A 378 13.65 -9.02 18.88
N GLU A 379 12.73 -9.99 18.87
CA GLU A 379 11.93 -10.39 20.03
C GLU A 379 12.56 -11.58 20.79
N ARG A 380 13.56 -12.23 20.20
CA ARG A 380 14.44 -13.23 20.83
C ARG A 380 15.90 -13.01 20.44
N ASP A 381 16.78 -13.77 21.01
CA ASP A 381 18.15 -13.85 20.51
C ASP A 381 18.18 -14.67 19.21
N PHE A 382 18.82 -14.14 18.18
CA PHE A 382 19.14 -14.83 16.94
C PHE A 382 20.63 -15.12 16.86
N LYS A 383 21.00 -16.23 16.22
CA LYS A 383 22.39 -16.63 16.01
C LYS A 383 22.88 -16.25 14.62
N GLN A 384 24.17 -16.00 14.51
CA GLN A 384 24.85 -15.94 13.22
C GLN A 384 24.51 -17.19 12.38
N GLY A 385 24.19 -16.99 11.10
CA GLY A 385 23.80 -18.04 10.17
C GLY A 385 22.29 -18.32 10.13
N GLU A 386 21.47 -17.74 11.01
CA GLU A 386 20.01 -17.85 10.88
C GLU A 386 19.52 -17.05 9.68
N ARG A 387 18.55 -17.63 8.95
CA ARG A 387 17.92 -17.01 7.79
C ARG A 387 16.61 -16.34 8.17
N MET A 388 16.41 -15.13 7.67
CA MET A 388 15.26 -14.27 7.96
C MET A 388 14.21 -14.38 6.84
N ASP A 389 13.49 -15.50 6.79
CA ASP A 389 12.49 -15.73 5.73
C ASP A 389 11.13 -15.11 6.06
N LEU A 390 10.48 -14.55 5.03
CA LEU A 390 9.11 -14.07 5.11
C LEU A 390 8.14 -15.25 5.13
N ARG A 391 7.16 -15.20 6.04
CA ARG A 391 6.14 -16.22 6.21
C ARG A 391 4.72 -15.68 6.15
N GLY A 392 3.80 -16.56 5.83
CA GLY A 392 2.36 -16.29 5.81
C GLY A 392 1.93 -15.35 4.70
N HIS A 393 0.63 -15.09 4.66
CA HIS A 393 0.00 -14.21 3.66
C HIS A 393 0.50 -12.77 3.77
N HIS A 394 0.71 -12.29 4.99
CA HIS A 394 1.17 -10.93 5.27
C HIS A 394 2.69 -10.75 5.24
N ARG A 395 3.45 -11.75 4.77
CA ARG A 395 4.91 -11.68 4.58
C ARG A 395 5.65 -11.19 5.83
N LEU A 396 5.44 -11.89 6.95
CA LEU A 396 6.02 -11.58 8.24
C LEU A 396 7.42 -12.17 8.39
N LEU A 397 8.30 -11.47 9.08
CA LEU A 397 9.51 -12.03 9.68
C LEU A 397 9.13 -12.56 11.08
N ASP A 398 9.47 -13.82 11.38
CA ASP A 398 9.17 -14.41 12.68
C ASP A 398 10.05 -13.82 13.78
N ASP A 399 9.51 -13.73 14.99
CA ASP A 399 10.22 -13.30 16.20
C ASP A 399 10.89 -11.92 16.11
N VAL A 400 10.34 -11.04 15.28
CA VAL A 400 10.73 -9.63 15.23
C VAL A 400 9.53 -8.72 15.44
N HIS A 401 9.77 -7.62 16.10
CA HIS A 401 8.80 -6.54 16.25
C HIS A 401 9.02 -5.50 15.16
N VAL A 402 7.92 -5.12 14.49
CA VAL A 402 7.94 -4.09 13.45
C VAL A 402 7.73 -2.70 14.05
N GLN A 403 8.44 -1.71 13.52
CA GLN A 403 8.30 -0.30 13.87
C GLN A 403 8.40 0.56 12.61
N LEU A 404 7.74 1.71 12.61
CA LEU A 404 7.94 2.74 11.60
C LEU A 404 8.47 3.99 12.28
N LEU A 405 9.69 4.37 11.96
CA LEU A 405 10.32 5.57 12.48
C LEU A 405 10.48 6.63 11.38
N SER A 406 10.43 7.90 11.77
CA SER A 406 10.93 8.97 10.91
C SER A 406 12.39 8.69 10.55
N ALA A 407 12.79 8.96 9.31
CA ALA A 407 14.16 8.71 8.86
C ALA A 407 15.21 9.47 9.69
N GLN A 408 14.82 10.57 10.35
CA GLN A 408 15.68 11.35 11.25
C GLN A 408 15.88 10.69 12.61
N ASP A 409 14.89 9.91 13.07
CA ASP A 409 14.87 9.25 14.38
C ASP A 409 15.37 7.80 14.30
N ALA A 410 15.40 7.22 13.09
CA ALA A 410 15.88 5.87 12.87
C ALA A 410 17.41 5.79 13.05
N PRO A 411 17.94 4.67 13.61
CA PRO A 411 19.39 4.43 13.62
C PRO A 411 19.96 4.50 12.19
N VAL A 412 21.12 5.12 12.04
CA VAL A 412 21.74 5.38 10.72
C VAL A 412 21.93 4.11 9.89
N ASP A 413 22.27 3.01 10.56
CA ASP A 413 22.58 1.72 9.93
C ASP A 413 21.41 0.72 10.00
N ALA A 414 20.23 1.15 10.45
CA ALA A 414 19.07 0.28 10.54
C ALA A 414 18.70 -0.28 9.16
N ALA A 415 18.47 -1.59 9.09
CA ALA A 415 18.04 -2.23 7.87
C ALA A 415 16.53 -2.03 7.66
N PRO A 416 16.08 -1.60 6.47
CA PRO A 416 14.67 -1.65 6.14
C PRO A 416 14.11 -3.06 6.30
N TYR A 417 12.92 -3.20 6.85
CA TYR A 417 12.29 -4.49 7.16
C TYR A 417 12.34 -5.48 5.99
N TYR A 418 11.97 -5.04 4.79
CA TYR A 418 11.94 -5.90 3.61
C TYR A 418 13.31 -6.07 2.92
N LEU A 419 14.33 -5.31 3.32
CA LEU A 419 15.71 -5.62 2.95
C LEU A 419 16.26 -6.83 3.74
N ILE A 420 15.73 -7.07 4.95
CA ILE A 420 16.08 -8.23 5.79
C ILE A 420 15.53 -9.54 5.20
N ALA A 421 14.44 -9.45 4.45
CA ALA A 421 13.72 -10.60 3.91
C ALA A 421 14.63 -11.51 3.06
N GLY A 422 14.66 -12.80 3.42
CA GLY A 422 15.46 -13.82 2.73
C GLY A 422 16.96 -13.75 2.97
N ARG A 423 17.43 -12.87 3.88
CA ARG A 423 18.85 -12.71 4.19
C ARG A 423 19.29 -13.60 5.35
N THR A 424 20.59 -13.92 5.37
CA THR A 424 21.23 -14.65 6.45
C THR A 424 21.94 -13.66 7.38
N LEU A 425 21.82 -13.87 8.69
CA LEU A 425 22.50 -13.05 9.67
C LEU A 425 24.01 -13.38 9.70
N THR A 426 24.83 -12.35 9.60
CA THR A 426 26.31 -12.46 9.67
C THR A 426 26.85 -12.34 11.09
N LYS A 427 26.00 -11.99 12.06
CA LYS A 427 26.31 -11.79 13.48
C LYS A 427 25.16 -12.25 14.37
N ASP A 428 25.46 -12.54 15.64
CA ASP A 428 24.42 -12.73 16.66
C ASP A 428 23.64 -11.42 16.86
N VAL A 429 22.32 -11.52 17.00
CA VAL A 429 21.41 -10.40 17.31
C VAL A 429 20.71 -10.69 18.62
N ARG A 430 20.80 -9.80 19.59
CA ARG A 430 20.17 -9.97 20.90
C ARG A 430 18.72 -9.49 20.89
N LYS A 431 17.90 -10.09 21.75
CA LYS A 431 16.54 -9.58 22.02
C LYS A 431 16.56 -8.09 22.35
N GLY A 432 15.66 -7.35 21.73
CA GLY A 432 15.54 -5.89 21.84
C GLY A 432 16.49 -5.08 20.94
N GLN A 433 17.35 -5.75 20.18
CA GLN A 433 18.27 -5.09 19.26
C GLN A 433 17.60 -4.87 17.88
N THR A 434 17.72 -3.68 17.33
CA THR A 434 17.33 -3.39 15.94
C THR A 434 18.29 -4.07 14.99
N ILE A 435 17.77 -4.74 13.96
CA ILE A 435 18.59 -5.38 12.93
C ILE A 435 19.16 -4.29 12.01
N THR A 436 20.49 -4.31 11.84
CA THR A 436 21.23 -3.33 11.05
C THR A 436 21.77 -3.95 9.76
N ILE A 437 22.10 -3.10 8.79
CA ILE A 437 22.59 -3.52 7.46
C ILE A 437 23.84 -4.39 7.57
N ASP A 438 24.76 -4.07 8.48
CA ASP A 438 26.03 -4.80 8.69
C ASP A 438 25.84 -6.19 9.37
N MET A 439 24.65 -6.51 9.81
CA MET A 439 24.26 -7.83 10.35
C MET A 439 23.74 -8.78 9.27
N LEU A 440 23.60 -8.34 8.03
CA LEU A 440 22.98 -9.09 6.94
C LEU A 440 24.04 -9.49 5.89
N ASP A 441 23.88 -10.69 5.33
CA ASP A 441 24.57 -11.07 4.11
C ASP A 441 23.83 -10.44 2.92
N LEU A 442 24.42 -9.39 2.38
CA LEU A 442 23.87 -8.56 1.29
C LEU A 442 24.71 -8.62 0.02
N ASP A 443 25.65 -9.57 -0.08
CA ASP A 443 26.56 -9.65 -1.24
C ASP A 443 25.78 -9.72 -2.56
N GLY A 444 26.03 -8.75 -3.43
CA GLY A 444 25.37 -8.62 -4.72
C GLY A 444 23.90 -8.18 -4.68
N SER A 445 23.38 -7.68 -3.55
CA SER A 445 21.98 -7.24 -3.46
C SER A 445 21.74 -5.94 -4.22
N GLU A 446 20.97 -6.03 -5.30
CA GLU A 446 20.50 -4.85 -6.05
C GLU A 446 19.54 -4.00 -5.21
N LEU A 447 18.71 -4.62 -4.36
CA LEU A 447 17.79 -3.91 -3.49
C LEU A 447 18.52 -3.03 -2.47
N GLU A 448 19.62 -3.54 -1.87
CA GLU A 448 20.49 -2.74 -0.99
C GLU A 448 21.10 -1.54 -1.73
N ARG A 449 21.65 -1.78 -2.90
CA ARG A 449 22.21 -0.71 -3.73
C ARG A 449 21.17 0.38 -4.00
N MET A 450 19.96 -0.02 -4.44
CA MET A 450 18.87 0.91 -4.72
C MET A 450 18.43 1.68 -3.46
N TYR A 451 18.38 1.03 -2.31
CA TYR A 451 18.08 1.69 -1.03
C TYR A 451 19.12 2.78 -0.72
N ARG A 452 20.42 2.45 -0.80
CA ARG A 452 21.51 3.39 -0.52
C ARG A 452 21.53 4.56 -1.50
N GLU A 453 21.34 4.30 -2.78
CA GLU A 453 21.28 5.36 -3.79
C GLU A 453 20.02 6.24 -3.60
N GLY A 454 18.86 5.64 -3.32
CA GLY A 454 17.63 6.38 -3.02
C GLY A 454 17.70 7.22 -1.75
N LYS A 455 18.54 6.86 -0.77
CA LYS A 455 18.76 7.63 0.46
C LYS A 455 19.59 8.91 0.21
N ASN A 456 20.38 8.94 -0.87
CA ASN A 456 21.26 10.04 -1.21
C ASN A 456 20.68 10.94 -2.33
N ALA A 457 19.51 10.63 -2.83
CA ALA A 457 18.83 11.34 -3.93
C ALA A 457 17.75 12.33 -3.37
#